data_04aa813a5c458f46207e0ec057533d8a
#
_entry.id   04aa813a5c458f46207e0ec057533d8a
#
_cell.length_a   1.000
_cell.length_b   1.000
_cell.length_c   1.000
_cell.angle_alpha   90.00
_cell.angle_beta   90.00
_cell.angle_gamma   90.00
#
_symmetry.space_group_name_H-M   'P 1'
#
loop_
_entity.id
_entity.type
_entity.pdbx_description
1 polymer ?
#
loop_
_entity_poly.entity_id
_entity_poly.type
_entity_poly.pdbx_seq_one_letter_code
_entity_poly.pdbx_strand_id
1 'polypeptide(L)'
;MIKNKKILLTSALIFLSILAKDVNAQSFQAIGTVDPKKYIPTQKTIAEGRNGMVTTQHFIATRVGEDILNQGGNAYDAAVAIGFSLAVVLPRAGNIGGGGFMVIHDSKTNKAYSIDYREKAPRNSTNDMYLKKDGSFNSQSLSTFGYLASGVPGTVAGLWEVHQKFGSLPWEDLLQHAINLAEGGFKITPYMSDMLLKYNRKLSAFASTKSIFQNQYPKFEGEIFIQKDLGQTLRLIASHGRDGFYKGEVAKKIHDEMSANGGLISKKDLEAYNPVWREPLKSIYRGSEIITMGPPSSGGVHIIQMLNVLEQHNLKELSHNSFEYISLLTEVMKYAYADRSKYLGDPDYFKVPVSSITNKDYAKKINSNISIGISTPSSEILPGAFLDNESFETTHYSIVDSKGNVVSSTYTLNSSFGSGVVIEGTGILMNNEMDDFAAAPGIPNQFGLLGSEANEILPGKRPLSSMTPTIVMKNNELFFTTGSPGGSRIISAVLQSILNIIDFDMDLEETTS
;
A
#
# COMPACT_ATOMS: atom_id res chain seq x y z
N MET A 1 -33.38 48.68 -34.78
CA MET A 1 -33.19 47.22 -34.68
C MET A 1 -32.17 46.76 -33.62
N ILE A 2 -31.83 47.56 -32.62
CA ILE A 2 -30.77 47.23 -31.64
C ILE A 2 -31.32 47.09 -30.19
N LYS A 3 -32.55 47.48 -29.92
CA LYS A 3 -33.16 47.39 -28.59
C LYS A 3 -33.71 45.99 -28.16
N ASN A 4 -34.05 45.13 -29.15
CA ASN A 4 -34.66 43.84 -28.83
C ASN A 4 -33.66 42.68 -28.54
N LYS A 5 -32.37 42.83 -28.85
CA LYS A 5 -31.36 41.79 -28.56
C LYS A 5 -30.89 41.80 -27.08
N LYS A 6 -30.96 42.95 -26.40
CA LYS A 6 -30.57 43.01 -24.97
C LYS A 6 -31.58 42.41 -24.01
N ILE A 7 -32.87 42.42 -24.36
CA ILE A 7 -33.93 41.86 -23.50
C ILE A 7 -33.93 40.35 -23.57
N LEU A 8 -33.60 39.75 -24.74
CA LEU A 8 -33.50 38.27 -24.85
C LEU A 8 -32.27 37.68 -24.11
N LEU A 9 -31.14 38.42 -24.07
CA LEU A 9 -29.95 37.95 -23.32
C LEU A 9 -30.14 38.03 -21.79
N THR A 10 -30.87 39.06 -21.31
CA THR A 10 -31.16 39.19 -19.88
C THR A 10 -32.17 38.16 -19.39
N SER A 11 -33.16 37.77 -20.24
CA SER A 11 -34.12 36.71 -19.89
C SER A 11 -33.47 35.32 -19.89
N ALA A 12 -32.52 35.06 -20.81
CA ALA A 12 -31.78 33.78 -20.82
C ALA A 12 -30.83 33.61 -19.61
N LEU A 13 -30.20 34.70 -19.19
CA LEU A 13 -29.33 34.69 -17.98
C LEU A 13 -30.14 34.55 -16.66
N ILE A 14 -31.35 35.12 -16.60
CA ILE A 14 -32.26 34.94 -15.46
C ILE A 14 -32.84 33.54 -15.43
N PHE A 15 -33.14 32.94 -16.58
CA PHE A 15 -33.63 31.55 -16.65
C PHE A 15 -32.54 30.52 -16.31
N LEU A 16 -31.27 30.76 -16.70
CA LEU A 16 -30.15 29.93 -16.27
C LEU A 16 -29.83 30.08 -14.77
N SER A 17 -30.04 31.26 -14.18
CA SER A 17 -29.81 31.47 -12.75
C SER A 17 -30.95 30.90 -11.87
N ILE A 18 -32.17 30.73 -12.42
CA ILE A 18 -33.28 30.09 -11.72
C ILE A 18 -33.16 28.57 -11.79
N LEU A 19 -32.71 28.02 -12.93
CA LEU A 19 -32.45 26.58 -13.07
C LEU A 19 -31.24 26.10 -12.25
N ALA A 20 -30.31 26.99 -11.89
CA ALA A 20 -29.19 26.68 -11.02
C ALA A 20 -29.55 26.73 -9.50
N LYS A 21 -30.72 27.26 -9.15
CA LYS A 21 -31.15 27.36 -7.74
C LYS A 21 -32.05 26.22 -7.26
N ASP A 22 -32.64 25.42 -8.14
CA ASP A 22 -33.56 24.35 -7.75
C ASP A 22 -33.03 22.93 -7.97
N VAL A 23 -31.73 22.74 -8.19
CA VAL A 23 -31.08 21.47 -7.88
C VAL A 23 -30.81 21.48 -6.36
N ASN A 24 -31.88 21.34 -5.57
CA ASN A 24 -31.77 20.80 -4.25
C ASN A 24 -31.07 19.44 -4.39
N ALA A 25 -29.76 19.43 -4.18
CA ALA A 25 -29.04 18.21 -3.89
C ALA A 25 -29.71 17.63 -2.64
N GLN A 26 -30.72 16.77 -2.82
CA GLN A 26 -31.16 15.88 -1.77
C GLN A 26 -29.87 15.23 -1.26
N SER A 27 -29.49 15.62 -0.04
CA SER A 27 -28.36 15.01 0.65
C SER A 27 -28.75 13.55 0.93
N PHE A 28 -28.49 12.67 -0.03
CA PHE A 28 -28.47 11.25 0.25
C PHE A 28 -27.35 11.03 1.26
N GLN A 29 -27.71 10.93 2.54
CA GLN A 29 -26.84 10.32 3.50
C GLN A 29 -26.73 8.85 3.10
N ALA A 30 -25.65 8.48 2.44
CA ALA A 30 -25.32 7.07 2.25
C ALA A 30 -25.12 6.48 3.66
N ILE A 31 -25.73 5.34 3.89
CA ILE A 31 -25.62 4.61 5.16
C ILE A 31 -24.11 4.37 5.41
N GLY A 32 -23.60 4.84 6.54
CA GLY A 32 -22.16 4.77 6.87
C GLY A 32 -21.32 5.97 6.45
N THR A 33 -21.90 7.02 5.84
CA THR A 33 -21.17 8.26 5.57
C THR A 33 -21.14 9.14 6.80
N VAL A 34 -19.97 9.43 7.23
CA VAL A 34 -19.72 10.48 8.21
C VAL A 34 -20.03 11.83 7.57
N ASP A 35 -20.73 12.72 8.29
CA ASP A 35 -21.01 14.07 7.81
C ASP A 35 -19.69 14.77 7.41
N PRO A 36 -19.48 15.09 6.10
CA PRO A 36 -18.22 15.66 5.64
C PRO A 36 -17.89 16.99 6.34
N LYS A 37 -18.87 17.73 6.84
CA LYS A 37 -18.66 18.97 7.61
C LYS A 37 -18.03 18.73 8.99
N LYS A 38 -18.18 17.53 9.55
CA LYS A 38 -17.52 17.13 10.80
C LYS A 38 -16.09 16.65 10.60
N TYR A 39 -15.70 16.33 9.35
CA TYR A 39 -14.45 15.67 9.01
C TYR A 39 -13.66 16.39 7.91
N ILE A 40 -13.94 17.66 7.66
CA ILE A 40 -12.93 18.51 6.99
C ILE A 40 -11.76 18.50 7.96
N PRO A 41 -10.56 18.07 7.53
CA PRO A 41 -9.38 18.16 8.38
C PRO A 41 -9.28 19.61 8.82
N THR A 42 -9.60 19.89 10.09
CA THR A 42 -9.10 21.11 10.70
C THR A 42 -7.60 21.04 10.54
N GLN A 43 -6.92 22.16 10.43
CA GLN A 43 -5.47 22.25 10.21
C GLN A 43 -4.61 21.42 11.21
N LYS A 44 -5.22 20.72 12.17
CA LYS A 44 -4.56 19.79 13.06
C LYS A 44 -4.57 18.39 12.46
N THR A 45 -3.39 17.92 12.10
CA THR A 45 -3.14 16.54 11.65
C THR A 45 -3.01 15.55 12.82
N ILE A 46 -3.06 16.02 14.07
CA ILE A 46 -2.90 15.23 15.29
C ILE A 46 -4.24 14.97 15.95
N ALA A 47 -4.42 13.72 16.39
CA ALA A 47 -5.51 13.30 17.26
C ALA A 47 -4.95 12.59 18.50
N GLU A 48 -5.65 12.71 19.63
CA GLU A 48 -5.34 12.02 20.88
C GLU A 48 -6.45 11.05 21.24
N GLY A 49 -6.09 9.86 21.73
CA GLY A 49 -7.04 8.84 22.18
C GLY A 49 -6.52 8.09 23.41
N ARG A 50 -7.44 7.76 24.35
CA ARG A 50 -7.10 7.00 25.57
C ARG A 50 -7.41 5.51 25.46
N ASN A 51 -8.39 5.14 24.63
CA ASN A 51 -8.90 3.78 24.52
C ASN A 51 -8.47 3.08 23.22
N GLY A 52 -7.56 3.69 22.49
CA GLY A 52 -7.04 3.21 21.22
C GLY A 52 -6.83 4.33 20.23
N MET A 53 -6.22 3.99 19.10
CA MET A 53 -5.93 4.92 18.02
C MET A 53 -6.00 4.18 16.67
N VAL A 54 -6.56 4.85 15.69
CA VAL A 54 -6.61 4.39 14.29
C VAL A 54 -6.11 5.48 13.37
N THR A 55 -5.17 5.15 12.49
CA THR A 55 -4.72 6.06 11.43
C THR A 55 -4.79 5.37 10.08
N THR A 56 -5.35 6.03 9.07
CA THR A 56 -5.40 5.56 7.68
C THR A 56 -5.28 6.72 6.70
N GLN A 57 -5.05 6.45 5.43
CA GLN A 57 -5.05 7.47 4.38
C GLN A 57 -6.44 8.01 4.01
N HIS A 58 -7.53 7.45 4.56
CA HIS A 58 -8.88 7.90 4.24
C HIS A 58 -9.75 7.99 5.50
N PHE A 59 -10.28 9.17 5.79
CA PHE A 59 -11.03 9.44 7.02
C PHE A 59 -12.23 8.50 7.25
N ILE A 60 -12.91 8.04 6.19
CA ILE A 60 -14.02 7.07 6.32
C ILE A 60 -13.48 5.73 6.84
N ALA A 61 -12.33 5.25 6.34
CA ALA A 61 -11.74 4.01 6.80
C ALA A 61 -11.21 4.12 8.24
N THR A 62 -10.67 5.30 8.63
CA THR A 62 -10.32 5.59 10.02
C THR A 62 -11.55 5.48 10.92
N ARG A 63 -12.67 6.05 10.51
CA ARG A 63 -13.93 5.98 11.26
C ARG A 63 -14.45 4.55 11.37
N VAL A 64 -14.36 3.74 10.31
CA VAL A 64 -14.72 2.32 10.37
C VAL A 64 -13.90 1.60 11.43
N GLY A 65 -12.58 1.82 11.47
CA GLY A 65 -11.73 1.22 12.50
C GLY A 65 -12.12 1.67 13.91
N GLU A 66 -12.41 2.95 14.09
CA GLU A 66 -12.92 3.49 15.37
C GLU A 66 -14.25 2.85 15.77
N ASP A 67 -15.19 2.69 14.84
CA ASP A 67 -16.49 2.06 15.10
C ASP A 67 -16.33 0.60 15.52
N ILE A 68 -15.42 -0.16 14.89
CA ILE A 68 -15.12 -1.54 15.28
C ILE A 68 -14.54 -1.61 16.71
N LEU A 69 -13.59 -0.73 17.05
CA LEU A 69 -13.04 -0.69 18.41
C LEU A 69 -14.12 -0.32 19.44
N ASN A 70 -15.00 0.63 19.13
CA ASN A 70 -16.11 1.04 19.99
C ASN A 70 -17.18 -0.04 20.19
N GLN A 71 -17.35 -0.95 19.22
CA GLN A 71 -18.23 -2.12 19.32
C GLN A 71 -17.60 -3.27 20.15
N GLY A 72 -16.39 -3.07 20.68
CA GLY A 72 -15.69 -4.07 21.49
C GLY A 72 -14.77 -5.00 20.69
N GLY A 73 -14.59 -4.75 19.40
CA GLY A 73 -13.58 -5.40 18.57
C GLY A 73 -12.16 -5.04 19.01
N ASN A 74 -11.21 -5.85 18.63
CA ASN A 74 -9.79 -5.61 18.88
C ASN A 74 -9.09 -4.95 17.68
N ALA A 75 -7.78 -4.67 17.80
CA ALA A 75 -7.00 -4.06 16.74
C ALA A 75 -6.98 -4.89 15.44
N TYR A 76 -7.11 -6.20 15.55
CA TYR A 76 -7.10 -7.13 14.40
C TYR A 76 -8.43 -7.11 13.66
N ASP A 77 -9.56 -7.04 14.40
CA ASP A 77 -10.89 -6.85 13.81
C ASP A 77 -10.95 -5.50 13.06
N ALA A 78 -10.45 -4.43 13.69
CA ALA A 78 -10.38 -3.12 13.06
C ALA A 78 -9.49 -3.13 11.80
N ALA A 79 -8.36 -3.85 11.82
CA ALA A 79 -7.48 -3.99 10.65
C ALA A 79 -8.18 -4.65 9.46
N VAL A 80 -8.97 -5.69 9.71
CA VAL A 80 -9.76 -6.37 8.67
C VAL A 80 -10.80 -5.43 8.08
N ALA A 81 -11.61 -4.78 8.92
CA ALA A 81 -12.67 -3.86 8.47
C ALA A 81 -12.11 -2.65 7.70
N ILE A 82 -10.98 -2.10 8.15
CA ILE A 82 -10.25 -1.03 7.46
C ILE A 82 -9.75 -1.49 6.10
N GLY A 83 -9.13 -2.67 6.02
CA GLY A 83 -8.60 -3.21 4.77
C GLY A 83 -9.67 -3.33 3.69
N PHE A 84 -10.85 -3.87 4.00
CA PHE A 84 -11.98 -3.93 3.07
C PHE A 84 -12.58 -2.55 2.78
N SER A 85 -12.66 -1.66 3.78
CA SER A 85 -13.21 -0.32 3.57
C SER A 85 -12.32 0.54 2.68
N LEU A 86 -10.99 0.47 2.86
CA LEU A 86 -10.04 1.16 1.98
C LEU A 86 -10.11 0.67 0.53
N ALA A 87 -10.42 -0.62 0.29
CA ALA A 87 -10.65 -1.14 -1.06
C ALA A 87 -11.81 -0.42 -1.77
N VAL A 88 -12.80 0.08 -1.00
CA VAL A 88 -13.96 0.82 -1.51
C VAL A 88 -13.66 2.31 -1.64
N VAL A 89 -13.14 2.94 -0.57
CA VAL A 89 -13.05 4.42 -0.48
C VAL A 89 -11.74 4.99 -1.00
N LEU A 90 -10.70 4.16 -1.16
CA LEU A 90 -9.38 4.54 -1.66
C LEU A 90 -8.92 3.63 -2.81
N PRO A 91 -9.70 3.43 -3.88
CA PRO A 91 -9.47 2.38 -4.90
C PRO A 91 -8.15 2.55 -5.67
N ARG A 92 -7.45 3.66 -5.54
CA ARG A 92 -6.13 3.83 -6.15
C ARG A 92 -5.05 2.96 -5.49
N ALA A 93 -5.23 2.56 -4.22
CA ALA A 93 -4.23 1.85 -3.42
C ALA A 93 -4.83 0.80 -2.49
N GLY A 94 -5.95 1.11 -1.79
CA GLY A 94 -6.76 0.15 -1.06
C GLY A 94 -7.37 -0.87 -2.01
N ASN A 95 -7.42 -2.16 -1.67
CA ASN A 95 -7.71 -3.19 -2.66
C ASN A 95 -8.15 -4.53 -2.05
N ILE A 96 -8.76 -5.35 -2.91
CA ILE A 96 -8.90 -6.80 -2.73
C ILE A 96 -8.24 -7.58 -3.88
N GLY A 97 -7.77 -6.87 -4.91
CA GLY A 97 -7.07 -7.44 -6.07
C GLY A 97 -5.55 -7.27 -6.03
N GLY A 98 -5.00 -6.96 -4.88
CA GLY A 98 -3.57 -6.78 -4.60
C GLY A 98 -3.07 -7.61 -3.42
N GLY A 99 -2.05 -7.11 -2.71
CA GLY A 99 -1.47 -7.78 -1.58
C GLY A 99 -0.67 -6.87 -0.65
N GLY A 100 0.02 -7.44 0.33
CA GLY A 100 0.75 -6.65 1.30
C GLY A 100 1.37 -7.42 2.45
N PHE A 101 1.69 -6.69 3.51
CA PHE A 101 2.29 -7.18 4.75
C PHE A 101 1.64 -6.53 5.98
N MET A 102 1.64 -7.29 7.06
CA MET A 102 1.19 -6.79 8.36
C MET A 102 2.16 -7.27 9.44
N VAL A 103 2.56 -6.34 10.31
CA VAL A 103 3.28 -6.63 11.55
C VAL A 103 2.33 -6.38 12.72
N ILE A 104 2.32 -7.31 13.65
CA ILE A 104 1.38 -7.39 14.76
C ILE A 104 2.17 -7.52 16.06
N HIS A 105 1.73 -6.81 17.11
CA HIS A 105 2.12 -7.08 18.48
C HIS A 105 0.87 -7.48 19.27
N ASP A 106 0.88 -8.70 19.79
CA ASP A 106 -0.17 -9.23 20.67
C ASP A 106 0.21 -8.98 22.14
N SER A 107 -0.49 -8.04 22.76
CA SER A 107 -0.22 -7.61 24.13
C SER A 107 -0.45 -8.74 25.15
N LYS A 108 -1.42 -9.66 24.87
CA LYS A 108 -1.75 -10.77 25.77
C LYS A 108 -0.58 -11.74 25.92
N THR A 109 0.14 -12.03 24.84
CA THR A 109 1.27 -12.96 24.84
C THR A 109 2.62 -12.25 24.87
N ASN A 110 2.64 -10.93 24.70
CA ASN A 110 3.82 -10.10 24.48
C ASN A 110 4.68 -10.61 23.32
N LYS A 111 4.04 -11.06 22.24
CA LYS A 111 4.71 -11.58 21.04
C LYS A 111 4.39 -10.75 19.82
N ALA A 112 5.39 -10.64 18.97
CA ALA A 112 5.20 -10.05 17.65
C ALA A 112 5.05 -11.15 16.60
N TYR A 113 4.27 -10.85 15.57
CA TYR A 113 4.01 -11.70 14.41
C TYR A 113 4.10 -10.86 13.14
N SER A 114 4.43 -11.49 12.03
CA SER A 114 4.25 -10.88 10.73
C SER A 114 3.57 -11.83 9.75
N ILE A 115 2.73 -11.28 8.88
CA ILE A 115 2.07 -12.05 7.84
C ILE A 115 2.37 -11.43 6.48
N ASP A 116 2.77 -12.30 5.56
CA ASP A 116 3.07 -12.04 4.17
C ASP A 116 1.90 -12.51 3.31
N TYR A 117 1.11 -11.56 2.80
CA TYR A 117 0.07 -11.79 1.81
C TYR A 117 0.36 -11.05 0.50
N ARG A 118 1.67 -10.94 0.18
CA ARG A 118 2.18 -10.42 -1.09
C ARG A 118 1.64 -11.24 -2.26
N GLU A 119 1.43 -10.62 -3.38
CA GLU A 119 1.03 -11.27 -4.62
C GLU A 119 2.03 -12.34 -5.04
N LYS A 120 1.58 -13.29 -5.84
CA LYS A 120 2.43 -14.31 -6.45
C LYS A 120 2.41 -14.25 -7.96
N ALA A 121 3.54 -14.51 -8.58
CA ALA A 121 3.58 -14.76 -10.01
C ALA A 121 2.67 -15.95 -10.36
N PRO A 122 1.79 -15.84 -11.37
CA PRO A 122 1.00 -16.98 -11.85
C PRO A 122 1.86 -18.17 -12.24
N ARG A 123 1.32 -19.39 -12.18
CA ARG A 123 2.05 -20.64 -12.51
C ARG A 123 2.56 -20.71 -13.95
N ASN A 124 1.92 -19.97 -14.85
CA ASN A 124 2.32 -19.90 -16.25
C ASN A 124 3.28 -18.75 -16.56
N SER A 125 3.79 -18.04 -15.54
CA SER A 125 4.81 -17.02 -15.74
C SER A 125 6.15 -17.63 -16.08
N THR A 126 6.93 -16.92 -16.92
CA THR A 126 8.32 -17.28 -17.27
C THR A 126 9.23 -16.08 -17.04
N ASN A 127 10.51 -16.32 -16.85
CA ASN A 127 11.50 -15.26 -16.62
C ASN A 127 11.71 -14.34 -17.83
N ASP A 128 11.29 -14.77 -19.02
CA ASP A 128 11.42 -14.05 -20.28
C ASP A 128 10.09 -13.45 -20.79
N MET A 129 9.00 -13.55 -20.02
CA MET A 129 7.65 -13.14 -20.47
C MET A 129 7.52 -11.69 -20.91
N TYR A 130 8.43 -10.83 -20.50
CA TYR A 130 8.50 -9.42 -20.89
C TYR A 130 9.61 -9.12 -21.90
N LEU A 131 10.31 -10.14 -22.40
CA LEU A 131 11.34 -9.98 -23.42
C LEU A 131 10.77 -10.15 -24.83
N LYS A 132 11.44 -9.55 -25.81
CA LYS A 132 11.24 -9.87 -27.23
C LYS A 132 11.96 -11.17 -27.59
N LYS A 133 11.66 -11.71 -28.78
CA LYS A 133 12.30 -12.91 -29.27
C LYS A 133 13.83 -12.81 -29.40
N ASP A 134 14.36 -11.60 -29.53
CA ASP A 134 15.81 -11.35 -29.60
C ASP A 134 16.45 -11.20 -28.20
N GLY A 135 15.68 -11.40 -27.13
CA GLY A 135 16.13 -11.27 -25.73
C GLY A 135 16.17 -9.83 -25.22
N SER A 136 15.88 -8.83 -26.04
CA SER A 136 15.81 -7.44 -25.58
C SER A 136 14.51 -7.19 -24.80
N PHE A 137 14.55 -6.25 -23.85
CA PHE A 137 13.35 -5.86 -23.10
C PHE A 137 12.29 -5.26 -24.04
N ASN A 138 11.05 -5.70 -23.90
CA ASN A 138 9.99 -5.29 -24.80
C ASN A 138 9.48 -3.90 -24.46
N SER A 139 8.78 -3.77 -23.32
CA SER A 139 8.18 -2.52 -22.88
C SER A 139 7.79 -2.60 -21.42
N GLN A 140 8.10 -1.55 -20.66
CA GLN A 140 7.62 -1.38 -19.29
C GLN A 140 6.08 -1.44 -19.20
N SER A 141 5.36 -1.07 -20.25
CA SER A 141 3.90 -1.11 -20.26
C SER A 141 3.34 -2.50 -20.07
N LEU A 142 4.05 -3.57 -20.49
CA LEU A 142 3.58 -4.96 -20.34
C LEU A 142 3.56 -5.40 -18.86
N SER A 143 4.51 -4.93 -18.05
CA SER A 143 4.59 -5.25 -16.61
C SER A 143 3.76 -4.31 -15.75
N THR A 144 3.38 -3.11 -16.27
CA THR A 144 2.71 -2.08 -15.49
C THR A 144 1.25 -1.86 -15.83
N PHE A 145 0.78 -2.34 -16.99
CA PHE A 145 -0.54 -2.04 -17.53
C PHE A 145 -1.18 -3.24 -18.23
N GLY A 146 -2.47 -3.46 -17.98
CA GLY A 146 -3.24 -4.54 -18.58
C GLY A 146 -3.13 -5.87 -17.83
N TYR A 147 -3.68 -6.92 -18.42
CA TYR A 147 -3.91 -8.21 -17.77
C TYR A 147 -2.61 -8.96 -17.43
N LEU A 148 -1.57 -8.82 -18.26
CA LEU A 148 -0.29 -9.50 -18.10
C LEU A 148 0.53 -8.95 -16.91
N ALA A 149 0.22 -7.74 -16.46
CA ALA A 149 0.90 -7.07 -15.36
C ALA A 149 0.48 -7.61 -13.96
N SER A 150 -0.59 -8.42 -13.89
CA SER A 150 -1.21 -8.78 -12.61
C SER A 150 -0.63 -10.05 -12.00
N GLY A 151 -0.19 -9.96 -10.74
CA GLY A 151 0.08 -11.10 -9.87
C GLY A 151 -1.19 -11.64 -9.21
N VAL A 152 -1.13 -12.88 -8.70
CA VAL A 152 -2.23 -13.54 -7.97
C VAL A 152 -2.49 -12.79 -6.67
N PRO A 153 -3.69 -12.24 -6.43
CA PRO A 153 -3.99 -11.42 -5.27
C PRO A 153 -3.90 -12.15 -3.94
N GLY A 154 -3.46 -11.43 -2.89
CA GLY A 154 -3.28 -11.98 -1.55
C GLY A 154 -4.11 -11.32 -0.45
N THR A 155 -4.63 -10.10 -0.66
CA THR A 155 -5.26 -9.29 0.40
C THR A 155 -6.38 -10.02 1.15
N VAL A 156 -7.33 -10.63 0.43
CA VAL A 156 -8.47 -11.31 1.07
C VAL A 156 -8.01 -12.49 1.94
N ALA A 157 -7.04 -13.28 1.46
CA ALA A 157 -6.50 -14.39 2.22
C ALA A 157 -5.71 -13.93 3.45
N GLY A 158 -4.93 -12.84 3.32
CA GLY A 158 -4.19 -12.25 4.43
C GLY A 158 -5.10 -11.75 5.55
N LEU A 159 -6.12 -10.97 5.21
CA LEU A 159 -7.10 -10.47 6.17
C LEU A 159 -7.90 -11.62 6.82
N TRP A 160 -8.25 -12.64 6.04
CA TRP A 160 -8.89 -13.84 6.56
C TRP A 160 -8.04 -14.57 7.61
N GLU A 161 -6.76 -14.81 7.30
CA GLU A 161 -5.82 -15.47 8.22
C GLU A 161 -5.61 -14.70 9.52
N VAL A 162 -5.52 -13.36 9.44
CA VAL A 162 -5.43 -12.50 10.63
C VAL A 162 -6.67 -12.64 11.49
N HIS A 163 -7.86 -12.59 10.87
CA HIS A 163 -9.12 -12.78 11.59
C HIS A 163 -9.22 -14.16 12.23
N GLN A 164 -8.91 -15.24 11.50
CA GLN A 164 -8.99 -16.60 12.04
C GLN A 164 -8.08 -16.81 13.27
N LYS A 165 -6.94 -16.12 13.32
CA LYS A 165 -5.97 -16.27 14.41
C LYS A 165 -6.24 -15.35 15.59
N PHE A 166 -6.71 -14.14 15.36
CA PHE A 166 -6.77 -13.09 16.37
C PHE A 166 -8.13 -12.38 16.46
N GLY A 167 -9.04 -12.58 15.51
CA GLY A 167 -10.34 -11.94 15.48
C GLY A 167 -11.22 -12.28 16.67
N SER A 168 -12.05 -11.36 17.09
CA SER A 168 -12.99 -11.52 18.20
C SER A 168 -14.44 -11.26 17.80
N LEU A 169 -14.68 -10.44 16.77
CA LEU A 169 -16.01 -10.22 16.22
C LEU A 169 -16.29 -11.17 15.04
N PRO A 170 -17.57 -11.43 14.71
CA PRO A 170 -17.91 -12.23 13.54
C PRO A 170 -17.35 -11.64 12.24
N TRP A 171 -16.81 -12.49 11.37
CA TRP A 171 -16.23 -12.07 10.09
C TRP A 171 -17.17 -11.23 9.24
N GLU A 172 -18.43 -11.62 9.15
CA GLU A 172 -19.45 -10.95 8.32
C GLU A 172 -19.68 -9.52 8.79
N ASP A 173 -19.64 -9.26 10.10
CA ASP A 173 -19.85 -7.93 10.69
C ASP A 173 -18.71 -6.98 10.28
N LEU A 174 -17.47 -7.48 10.18
CA LEU A 174 -16.29 -6.68 9.79
C LEU A 174 -16.37 -6.18 8.34
N LEU A 175 -17.05 -6.91 7.46
CA LEU A 175 -17.22 -6.52 6.06
C LEU A 175 -18.44 -5.61 5.82
N GLN A 176 -19.36 -5.54 6.79
CA GLN A 176 -20.63 -4.83 6.59
C GLN A 176 -20.43 -3.33 6.29
N HIS A 177 -19.44 -2.68 6.91
CA HIS A 177 -19.10 -1.28 6.60
C HIS A 177 -18.66 -1.11 5.13
N ALA A 178 -17.78 -1.97 4.64
CA ALA A 178 -17.31 -1.95 3.26
C ALA A 178 -18.44 -2.24 2.26
N ILE A 179 -19.32 -3.21 2.56
CA ILE A 179 -20.50 -3.53 1.76
C ILE A 179 -21.42 -2.30 1.67
N ASN A 180 -21.75 -1.68 2.80
CA ASN A 180 -22.61 -0.50 2.84
C ASN A 180 -22.03 0.68 2.05
N LEU A 181 -20.72 0.91 2.16
CA LEU A 181 -20.00 1.94 1.40
C LEU A 181 -20.00 1.65 -0.11
N ALA A 182 -19.85 0.40 -0.51
CA ALA A 182 -19.84 0.02 -1.92
C ALA A 182 -21.23 0.13 -2.56
N GLU A 183 -22.27 -0.33 -1.87
CA GLU A 183 -23.65 -0.36 -2.39
C GLU A 183 -24.40 0.97 -2.21
N GLY A 184 -24.25 1.62 -1.05
CA GLY A 184 -24.88 2.91 -0.75
C GLY A 184 -24.09 4.09 -1.30
N GLY A 185 -22.80 3.91 -1.51
CA GLY A 185 -21.89 4.92 -2.03
C GLY A 185 -21.36 5.87 -0.95
N PHE A 186 -20.39 6.67 -1.32
CA PHE A 186 -19.78 7.73 -0.52
C PHE A 186 -19.46 8.94 -1.39
N LYS A 187 -19.28 10.12 -0.77
CA LYS A 187 -18.92 11.33 -1.50
C LYS A 187 -17.46 11.30 -1.93
N ILE A 188 -17.22 11.58 -3.20
CA ILE A 188 -15.87 11.75 -3.76
C ILE A 188 -15.19 12.94 -3.09
N THR A 189 -13.99 12.72 -2.56
CA THR A 189 -13.15 13.76 -1.97
C THR A 189 -12.45 14.57 -3.07
N PRO A 190 -11.98 15.82 -2.79
CA PRO A 190 -11.15 16.59 -3.72
C PRO A 190 -9.97 15.78 -4.25
N TYR A 191 -9.24 15.14 -3.34
CA TYR A 191 -8.10 14.29 -3.67
C TYR A 191 -8.46 13.13 -4.61
N MET A 192 -9.58 12.44 -4.36
CA MET A 192 -10.02 11.35 -5.23
C MET A 192 -10.42 11.88 -6.62
N SER A 193 -11.11 13.02 -6.69
CA SER A 193 -11.45 13.68 -7.96
C SER A 193 -10.20 13.99 -8.78
N ASP A 194 -9.17 14.58 -8.16
CA ASP A 194 -7.90 14.89 -8.81
C ASP A 194 -7.20 13.62 -9.33
N MET A 195 -7.23 12.54 -8.55
CA MET A 195 -6.66 11.25 -8.96
C MET A 195 -7.43 10.64 -10.14
N LEU A 196 -8.76 10.67 -10.14
CA LEU A 196 -9.57 10.19 -11.26
C LEU A 196 -9.28 10.99 -12.55
N LEU A 197 -9.08 12.31 -12.44
CA LEU A 197 -8.68 13.16 -13.57
C LEU A 197 -7.26 12.83 -14.04
N LYS A 198 -6.29 12.78 -13.12
CA LYS A 198 -4.88 12.47 -13.40
C LYS A 198 -4.71 11.14 -14.14
N TYR A 199 -5.45 10.11 -13.70
CA TYR A 199 -5.38 8.76 -14.26
C TYR A 199 -6.48 8.45 -15.28
N ASN A 200 -7.18 9.47 -15.79
CA ASN A 200 -8.29 9.34 -16.74
C ASN A 200 -7.96 8.43 -17.92
N ARG A 201 -6.77 8.59 -18.55
CA ARG A 201 -6.34 7.75 -19.68
C ARG A 201 -6.26 6.27 -19.30
N LYS A 202 -5.70 5.94 -18.13
CA LYS A 202 -5.58 4.58 -17.60
C LYS A 202 -6.95 3.97 -17.32
N LEU A 203 -7.81 4.73 -16.65
CA LEU A 203 -9.16 4.31 -16.25
C LEU A 203 -10.16 4.21 -17.40
N SER A 204 -9.85 4.81 -18.57
CA SER A 204 -10.69 4.71 -19.78
C SER A 204 -10.29 3.58 -20.71
N ALA A 205 -9.18 2.89 -20.45
CA ALA A 205 -8.60 1.96 -21.41
C ALA A 205 -9.37 0.65 -21.54
N PHE A 206 -10.04 0.23 -20.45
CA PHE A 206 -10.84 -1.00 -20.42
C PHE A 206 -12.31 -0.65 -20.15
N ALA A 207 -13.22 -1.30 -20.86
CA ALA A 207 -14.66 -0.98 -20.79
C ALA A 207 -15.23 -1.17 -19.37
N SER A 208 -14.87 -2.25 -18.68
CA SER A 208 -15.25 -2.54 -17.30
C SER A 208 -14.78 -1.47 -16.33
N THR A 209 -13.52 -1.05 -16.43
CA THR A 209 -12.92 0.01 -15.60
C THR A 209 -13.59 1.36 -15.86
N LYS A 210 -13.75 1.71 -17.13
CA LYS A 210 -14.40 2.96 -17.55
C LYS A 210 -15.83 3.07 -17.02
N SER A 211 -16.59 1.99 -17.07
CA SER A 211 -18.00 1.99 -16.61
C SER A 211 -18.14 2.32 -15.13
N ILE A 212 -17.15 1.93 -14.31
CA ILE A 212 -17.16 2.17 -12.86
C ILE A 212 -16.65 3.56 -12.52
N PHE A 213 -15.47 3.93 -13.04
CA PHE A 213 -14.76 5.12 -12.58
C PHE A 213 -15.12 6.40 -13.34
N GLN A 214 -15.63 6.30 -14.57
CA GLN A 214 -15.85 7.46 -15.42
C GLN A 214 -17.26 7.58 -15.99
N ASN A 215 -17.92 6.44 -16.24
CA ASN A 215 -19.19 6.42 -16.98
C ASN A 215 -19.03 7.26 -18.29
N GLN A 216 -19.78 8.33 -18.49
CA GLN A 216 -19.60 9.23 -19.65
C GLN A 216 -18.57 10.34 -19.41
N TYR A 217 -18.33 10.71 -18.14
CA TYR A 217 -17.41 11.76 -17.72
C TYR A 217 -16.65 11.34 -16.46
N PRO A 218 -15.44 11.90 -16.20
CA PRO A 218 -14.78 11.74 -14.92
C PRO A 218 -15.69 12.20 -13.78
N LYS A 219 -15.65 11.48 -12.67
CA LYS A 219 -16.42 11.83 -11.48
C LYS A 219 -15.77 12.97 -10.73
N PHE A 220 -16.59 13.89 -10.21
CA PHE A 220 -16.12 15.10 -9.54
C PHE A 220 -16.34 15.05 -8.03
N GLU A 221 -15.66 15.96 -7.33
CA GLU A 221 -15.84 16.17 -5.90
C GLU A 221 -17.31 16.31 -5.51
N GLY A 222 -17.70 15.66 -4.43
CA GLY A 222 -19.05 15.71 -3.88
C GLY A 222 -20.06 14.76 -4.55
N GLU A 223 -19.75 14.19 -5.72
CA GLU A 223 -20.59 13.15 -6.33
C GLU A 223 -20.59 11.88 -5.47
N ILE A 224 -21.70 11.14 -5.50
CA ILE A 224 -21.79 9.84 -4.85
C ILE A 224 -21.17 8.77 -5.74
N PHE A 225 -20.17 8.09 -5.19
CA PHE A 225 -19.49 6.98 -5.86
C PHE A 225 -20.03 5.64 -5.37
N ILE A 226 -20.70 4.91 -6.23
CA ILE A 226 -21.31 3.59 -5.96
C ILE A 226 -20.57 2.53 -6.77
N GLN A 227 -20.27 1.39 -6.13
CA GLN A 227 -19.55 0.26 -6.71
C GLN A 227 -20.32 -1.04 -6.47
N LYS A 228 -21.46 -1.21 -7.15
CA LYS A 228 -22.41 -2.32 -6.90
C LYS A 228 -21.77 -3.70 -7.08
N ASP A 229 -20.97 -3.89 -8.12
CA ASP A 229 -20.30 -5.17 -8.39
C ASP A 229 -19.29 -5.51 -7.28
N LEU A 230 -18.55 -4.50 -6.78
CA LEU A 230 -17.67 -4.67 -5.63
C LEU A 230 -18.46 -5.02 -4.37
N GLY A 231 -19.61 -4.40 -4.14
CA GLY A 231 -20.52 -4.74 -3.04
C GLY A 231 -20.97 -6.19 -3.09
N GLN A 232 -21.35 -6.70 -4.25
CA GLN A 232 -21.71 -8.12 -4.44
C GLN A 232 -20.53 -9.05 -4.16
N THR A 233 -19.34 -8.72 -4.64
CA THR A 233 -18.10 -9.46 -4.35
C THR A 233 -17.82 -9.49 -2.85
N LEU A 234 -17.94 -8.36 -2.16
CA LEU A 234 -17.75 -8.28 -0.71
C LEU A 234 -18.80 -9.12 0.05
N ARG A 235 -20.05 -9.20 -0.41
CA ARG A 235 -21.06 -10.11 0.17
C ARG A 235 -20.68 -11.57 0.03
N LEU A 236 -20.13 -11.98 -1.12
CA LEU A 236 -19.65 -13.35 -1.32
C LEU A 236 -18.46 -13.66 -0.38
N ILE A 237 -17.56 -12.70 -0.18
CA ILE A 237 -16.44 -12.84 0.76
C ILE A 237 -16.97 -12.87 2.21
N ALA A 238 -17.96 -12.05 2.56
CA ALA A 238 -18.57 -12.06 3.89
C ALA A 238 -19.18 -13.43 4.21
N SER A 239 -20.00 -13.96 3.30
CA SER A 239 -20.75 -15.20 3.53
C SER A 239 -19.92 -16.49 3.41
N HIS A 240 -18.83 -16.49 2.62
CA HIS A 240 -18.03 -17.70 2.35
C HIS A 240 -16.56 -17.55 2.80
N GLY A 241 -16.22 -16.48 3.53
CA GLY A 241 -14.86 -16.21 3.94
C GLY A 241 -13.91 -16.09 2.74
N ARG A 242 -12.71 -16.59 2.90
CA ARG A 242 -11.69 -16.64 1.85
C ARG A 242 -12.19 -17.28 0.54
N ASP A 243 -13.00 -18.33 0.65
CA ASP A 243 -13.46 -19.08 -0.52
C ASP A 243 -14.42 -18.27 -1.41
N GLY A 244 -15.08 -17.24 -0.85
CA GLY A 244 -15.87 -16.28 -1.62
C GLY A 244 -15.09 -15.49 -2.66
N PHE A 245 -13.77 -15.40 -2.54
CA PHE A 245 -12.86 -14.78 -3.50
C PHE A 245 -12.09 -15.80 -4.35
N TYR A 246 -11.49 -16.82 -3.69
CA TYR A 246 -10.53 -17.72 -4.34
C TYR A 246 -11.18 -18.94 -5.01
N LYS A 247 -12.48 -19.14 -4.82
CA LYS A 247 -13.27 -20.23 -5.43
C LYS A 247 -14.59 -19.67 -6.00
N GLY A 248 -15.39 -20.53 -6.60
CA GLY A 248 -16.72 -20.20 -7.07
C GLY A 248 -16.78 -19.15 -8.18
N GLU A 249 -17.74 -18.23 -8.06
CA GLU A 249 -18.08 -17.26 -9.12
C GLU A 249 -16.99 -16.22 -9.34
N VAL A 250 -16.45 -15.63 -8.25
CA VAL A 250 -15.42 -14.59 -8.34
C VAL A 250 -14.15 -15.13 -9.00
N ALA A 251 -13.65 -16.27 -8.53
CA ALA A 251 -12.48 -16.92 -9.12
C ALA A 251 -12.71 -17.31 -10.59
N LYS A 252 -13.95 -17.72 -10.94
CA LYS A 252 -14.31 -18.02 -12.33
C LYS A 252 -14.21 -16.77 -13.20
N LYS A 253 -14.80 -15.64 -12.78
CA LYS A 253 -14.79 -14.38 -13.54
C LYS A 253 -13.34 -13.88 -13.72
N ILE A 254 -12.53 -13.91 -12.67
CA ILE A 254 -11.09 -13.54 -12.77
C ILE A 254 -10.39 -14.40 -13.84
N HIS A 255 -10.53 -15.72 -13.75
CA HIS A 255 -9.89 -16.63 -14.69
C HIS A 255 -10.36 -16.43 -16.13
N ASP A 256 -11.67 -16.35 -16.34
CA ASP A 256 -12.25 -16.26 -17.68
C ASP A 256 -11.77 -14.97 -18.38
N GLU A 257 -11.80 -13.84 -17.68
CA GLU A 257 -11.37 -12.56 -18.23
C GLU A 257 -9.85 -12.50 -18.45
N MET A 258 -9.04 -13.02 -17.52
CA MET A 258 -7.59 -13.16 -17.70
C MET A 258 -7.27 -14.01 -18.94
N SER A 259 -7.90 -15.19 -19.09
CA SER A 259 -7.71 -16.06 -20.24
C SER A 259 -8.10 -15.41 -21.56
N ALA A 260 -9.21 -14.67 -21.58
CA ALA A 260 -9.70 -14.02 -22.80
C ALA A 260 -8.80 -12.86 -23.27
N ASN A 261 -8.04 -12.24 -22.37
CA ASN A 261 -7.28 -11.02 -22.63
C ASN A 261 -5.76 -11.18 -22.46
N GLY A 262 -5.23 -12.40 -22.42
CA GLY A 262 -3.80 -12.67 -22.35
C GLY A 262 -3.18 -12.52 -20.97
N GLY A 263 -3.96 -12.46 -19.90
CA GLY A 263 -3.48 -12.57 -18.53
C GLY A 263 -3.20 -14.02 -18.14
N LEU A 264 -2.44 -14.24 -17.08
CA LEU A 264 -1.94 -15.56 -16.70
C LEU A 264 -2.62 -16.19 -15.49
N ILE A 265 -3.43 -15.43 -14.72
CA ILE A 265 -4.04 -15.91 -13.48
C ILE A 265 -5.11 -16.96 -13.81
N SER A 266 -4.93 -18.18 -13.31
CA SER A 266 -5.86 -19.29 -13.44
C SER A 266 -6.63 -19.57 -12.15
N LYS A 267 -7.71 -20.36 -12.25
CA LYS A 267 -8.43 -20.86 -11.06
C LYS A 267 -7.51 -21.62 -10.12
N LYS A 268 -6.56 -22.40 -10.67
CA LYS A 268 -5.58 -23.15 -9.87
C LYS A 268 -4.63 -22.24 -9.11
N ASP A 269 -4.28 -21.08 -9.67
CA ASP A 269 -3.47 -20.06 -8.96
C ASP A 269 -4.23 -19.48 -7.79
N LEU A 270 -5.48 -19.12 -7.99
CA LEU A 270 -6.35 -18.57 -6.95
C LEU A 270 -6.58 -19.59 -5.82
N GLU A 271 -7.02 -20.80 -6.14
CA GLU A 271 -7.27 -21.87 -5.15
C GLU A 271 -6.02 -22.22 -4.32
N ALA A 272 -4.84 -22.20 -4.95
CA ALA A 272 -3.57 -22.55 -4.30
C ALA A 272 -2.91 -21.39 -3.55
N TYR A 273 -3.45 -20.16 -3.65
CA TYR A 273 -2.87 -19.03 -2.94
C TYR A 273 -3.02 -19.20 -1.44
N ASN A 274 -1.94 -19.04 -0.68
CA ASN A 274 -1.93 -18.97 0.77
C ASN A 274 -0.97 -17.88 1.23
N PRO A 275 -1.37 -17.05 2.21
CA PRO A 275 -0.45 -16.14 2.89
C PRO A 275 0.51 -16.94 3.78
N VAL A 276 1.60 -16.33 4.21
CA VAL A 276 2.63 -16.98 5.03
C VAL A 276 2.85 -16.21 6.31
N TRP A 277 2.71 -16.87 7.45
CA TRP A 277 3.20 -16.33 8.71
C TRP A 277 4.72 -16.41 8.73
N ARG A 278 5.37 -15.26 8.93
CA ARG A 278 6.84 -15.16 9.01
C ARG A 278 7.24 -14.60 10.36
N GLU A 279 8.44 -14.94 10.82
CA GLU A 279 9.02 -14.28 12.00
C GLU A 279 9.36 -12.83 11.62
N PRO A 280 8.88 -11.82 12.37
CA PRO A 280 9.26 -10.45 12.14
C PRO A 280 10.74 -10.23 12.43
N LEU A 281 11.38 -9.34 11.69
CA LEU A 281 12.74 -8.92 12.02
C LEU A 281 12.73 -8.03 13.26
N LYS A 282 13.71 -8.24 14.12
CA LYS A 282 13.89 -7.48 15.36
C LYS A 282 15.33 -6.96 15.48
N SER A 283 15.46 -5.74 15.96
CA SER A 283 16.77 -5.14 16.30
C SER A 283 16.61 -4.12 17.41
N ILE A 284 17.69 -3.86 18.13
CA ILE A 284 17.73 -2.79 19.13
C ILE A 284 18.46 -1.59 18.53
N TYR A 285 17.81 -0.44 18.58
CA TYR A 285 18.36 0.85 18.20
C TYR A 285 18.18 1.86 19.33
N ARG A 286 19.28 2.38 19.89
CA ARG A 286 19.30 3.34 21.03
C ARG A 286 18.34 2.95 22.17
N GLY A 287 18.32 1.66 22.52
CA GLY A 287 17.49 1.12 23.60
C GLY A 287 16.01 0.88 23.24
N SER A 288 15.58 1.15 22.01
CA SER A 288 14.25 0.82 21.49
C SER A 288 14.30 -0.45 20.64
N GLU A 289 13.34 -1.37 20.79
CA GLU A 289 13.19 -2.56 19.94
C GLU A 289 12.43 -2.18 18.68
N ILE A 290 13.06 -2.36 17.53
CA ILE A 290 12.46 -2.18 16.19
C ILE A 290 11.93 -3.53 15.73
N ILE A 291 10.65 -3.62 15.46
CA ILE A 291 9.95 -4.84 14.98
C ILE A 291 9.38 -4.53 13.61
N THR A 292 9.82 -5.24 12.57
CA THR A 292 9.49 -4.89 11.19
C THR A 292 9.41 -6.11 10.28
N MET A 293 8.95 -5.91 9.04
CA MET A 293 8.75 -6.99 8.08
C MET A 293 10.06 -7.43 7.42
N GLY A 294 10.29 -8.75 7.37
CA GLY A 294 11.38 -9.37 6.62
C GLY A 294 11.04 -9.65 5.15
N PRO A 295 11.97 -10.36 4.42
CA PRO A 295 11.71 -10.77 3.04
C PRO A 295 10.41 -11.59 2.89
N PRO A 296 9.68 -11.42 1.76
CA PRO A 296 10.06 -10.73 0.54
C PRO A 296 9.93 -9.20 0.56
N SER A 297 9.84 -8.56 1.73
CA SER A 297 10.10 -7.12 1.82
C SER A 297 11.58 -6.85 2.12
N SER A 298 12.15 -5.91 1.38
CA SER A 298 13.48 -5.37 1.67
C SER A 298 13.46 -4.37 2.82
N GLY A 299 12.28 -3.82 3.15
CA GLY A 299 12.13 -2.67 4.03
C GLY A 299 12.75 -2.89 5.40
N GLY A 300 12.34 -3.93 6.11
CA GLY A 300 12.87 -4.19 7.45
C GLY A 300 14.36 -4.54 7.48
N VAL A 301 14.86 -5.25 6.47
CA VAL A 301 16.30 -5.56 6.34
C VAL A 301 17.10 -4.26 6.27
N HIS A 302 16.67 -3.33 5.42
CA HIS A 302 17.40 -2.07 5.21
C HIS A 302 17.20 -1.08 6.36
N ILE A 303 16.03 -1.04 7.00
CA ILE A 303 15.87 -0.26 8.24
C ILE A 303 16.91 -0.70 9.26
N ILE A 304 17.02 -2.00 9.55
CA ILE A 304 17.97 -2.51 10.53
C ILE A 304 19.42 -2.25 10.08
N GLN A 305 19.75 -2.49 8.81
CA GLN A 305 21.08 -2.24 8.25
C GLN A 305 21.49 -0.78 8.42
N MET A 306 20.62 0.15 8.01
CA MET A 306 20.89 1.59 8.08
C MET A 306 20.97 2.09 9.52
N LEU A 307 20.06 1.67 10.39
CA LEU A 307 20.10 2.02 11.82
C LEU A 307 21.38 1.53 12.49
N ASN A 308 21.87 0.33 12.16
CA ASN A 308 23.14 -0.19 12.68
C ASN A 308 24.36 0.65 12.24
N VAL A 309 24.32 1.28 11.06
CA VAL A 309 25.37 2.22 10.63
C VAL A 309 25.21 3.54 11.37
N LEU A 310 24.00 4.11 11.39
CA LEU A 310 23.70 5.41 11.99
C LEU A 310 23.87 5.42 13.51
N GLU A 311 23.71 4.28 14.19
CA GLU A 311 23.96 4.15 15.65
C GLU A 311 25.40 4.52 16.05
N GLN A 312 26.36 4.45 15.12
CA GLN A 312 27.76 4.79 15.33
C GLN A 312 28.03 6.30 15.33
N HIS A 313 27.02 7.12 15.00
CA HIS A 313 27.11 8.58 14.94
C HIS A 313 26.22 9.24 16.01
N ASN A 314 26.62 10.40 16.51
CA ASN A 314 25.74 11.27 17.27
C ASN A 314 24.98 12.20 16.31
N LEU A 315 23.78 11.78 15.88
CA LEU A 315 23.02 12.52 14.88
C LEU A 315 22.56 13.90 15.37
N LYS A 316 22.34 14.09 16.69
CA LYS A 316 22.03 15.41 17.27
C LYS A 316 23.13 16.44 17.03
N GLU A 317 24.41 16.02 17.12
CA GLU A 317 25.55 16.91 16.85
C GLU A 317 25.64 17.35 15.39
N LEU A 318 25.14 16.51 14.46
CA LEU A 318 25.07 16.86 13.05
C LEU A 318 23.96 17.87 12.74
N SER A 319 22.98 18.02 13.62
CA SER A 319 21.74 18.81 13.44
C SER A 319 20.79 18.26 12.37
N HIS A 320 19.49 18.31 12.66
CA HIS A 320 18.45 17.82 11.76
C HIS A 320 18.47 18.56 10.42
N ASN A 321 18.41 17.82 9.32
CA ASN A 321 18.42 18.34 7.94
C ASN A 321 19.65 19.19 7.57
N SER A 322 20.76 19.13 8.34
CA SER A 322 22.03 19.75 7.95
C SER A 322 22.63 19.05 6.72
N PHE A 323 23.60 19.70 6.09
CA PHE A 323 24.35 19.11 4.98
C PHE A 323 25.06 17.81 5.41
N GLU A 324 25.67 17.80 6.59
CA GLU A 324 26.38 16.66 7.16
C GLU A 324 25.44 15.48 7.42
N TYR A 325 24.26 15.73 8.03
CA TYR A 325 23.24 14.72 8.27
C TYR A 325 22.71 14.13 6.95
N ILE A 326 22.33 14.97 5.98
CA ILE A 326 21.83 14.52 4.67
C ILE A 326 22.91 13.75 3.91
N SER A 327 24.18 14.20 3.97
CA SER A 327 25.31 13.50 3.35
C SER A 327 25.47 12.10 3.94
N LEU A 328 25.53 11.97 5.28
CA LEU A 328 25.63 10.69 5.96
C LEU A 328 24.46 9.77 5.59
N LEU A 329 23.23 10.27 5.70
CA LEU A 329 22.02 9.49 5.40
C LEU A 329 22.02 8.99 3.95
N THR A 330 22.42 9.84 3.00
CA THR A 330 22.51 9.49 1.58
C THR A 330 23.55 8.38 1.35
N GLU A 331 24.74 8.49 1.94
CA GLU A 331 25.77 7.46 1.80
C GLU A 331 25.29 6.12 2.38
N VAL A 332 24.69 6.11 3.56
CA VAL A 332 24.16 4.90 4.20
C VAL A 332 23.08 4.24 3.31
N MET A 333 22.18 5.05 2.73
CA MET A 333 21.16 4.54 1.81
C MET A 333 21.77 3.90 0.56
N LYS A 334 22.83 4.46 -0.02
CA LYS A 334 23.48 3.88 -1.22
C LYS A 334 23.93 2.45 -0.96
N TYR A 335 24.57 2.15 0.17
CA TYR A 335 24.96 0.77 0.53
C TYR A 335 23.76 -0.15 0.71
N ALA A 336 22.70 0.32 1.38
CA ALA A 336 21.49 -0.46 1.59
C ALA A 336 20.82 -0.82 0.26
N TYR A 337 20.65 0.13 -0.66
CA TYR A 337 20.04 -0.13 -1.96
C TYR A 337 20.95 -0.95 -2.90
N ALA A 338 22.27 -0.86 -2.76
CA ALA A 338 23.20 -1.74 -3.46
C ALA A 338 22.98 -3.21 -3.04
N ASP A 339 22.89 -3.48 -1.74
CA ASP A 339 22.60 -4.81 -1.21
C ASP A 339 21.21 -5.30 -1.64
N ARG A 340 20.20 -4.40 -1.67
CA ARG A 340 18.86 -4.69 -2.15
C ARG A 340 18.87 -5.28 -3.56
N SER A 341 19.55 -4.61 -4.46
CA SER A 341 19.55 -4.97 -5.88
C SER A 341 20.10 -6.35 -6.14
N LYS A 342 21.03 -6.84 -5.31
CA LYS A 342 21.74 -8.10 -5.50
C LYS A 342 21.19 -9.26 -4.68
N TYR A 343 20.82 -9.01 -3.42
CA TYR A 343 20.65 -10.08 -2.45
C TYR A 343 19.22 -10.30 -2.00
N LEU A 344 18.28 -9.38 -2.30
CA LEU A 344 16.93 -9.49 -1.78
C LEU A 344 15.95 -10.04 -2.81
N GLY A 345 15.02 -10.86 -2.32
CA GLY A 345 13.97 -11.53 -3.08
C GLY A 345 13.09 -12.36 -2.15
N ASP A 346 12.31 -13.27 -2.74
CA ASP A 346 11.44 -14.20 -2.01
C ASP A 346 12.29 -15.26 -1.29
N PRO A 347 12.24 -15.32 0.07
CA PRO A 347 13.04 -16.28 0.85
C PRO A 347 12.61 -17.73 0.64
N ASP A 348 11.43 -17.98 0.06
CA ASP A 348 10.96 -19.33 -0.27
C ASP A 348 11.61 -19.86 -1.55
N TYR A 349 12.25 -18.99 -2.36
CA TYR A 349 12.90 -19.30 -3.63
C TYR A 349 14.39 -18.98 -3.67
N PHE A 350 14.85 -18.05 -2.84
CA PHE A 350 16.23 -17.57 -2.82
C PHE A 350 16.73 -17.40 -1.38
N LYS A 351 17.93 -17.90 -1.10
CA LYS A 351 18.53 -17.75 0.23
C LYS A 351 18.99 -16.31 0.47
N VAL A 352 18.10 -15.49 1.00
CA VAL A 352 18.39 -14.10 1.36
C VAL A 352 19.33 -14.04 2.56
N PRO A 353 20.50 -13.38 2.50
CA PRO A 353 21.48 -13.33 3.59
C PRO A 353 21.12 -12.27 4.65
N VAL A 354 19.91 -12.35 5.22
CA VAL A 354 19.39 -11.36 6.18
C VAL A 354 20.37 -11.12 7.34
N SER A 355 20.84 -12.19 8.01
CA SER A 355 21.73 -12.09 9.16
C SER A 355 23.06 -11.41 8.83
N SER A 356 23.55 -11.56 7.61
CA SER A 356 24.79 -10.91 7.17
C SER A 356 24.60 -9.42 6.91
N ILE A 357 23.50 -9.06 6.24
CA ILE A 357 23.18 -7.66 5.91
C ILE A 357 22.86 -6.85 7.18
N THR A 358 22.14 -7.45 8.13
CA THR A 358 21.75 -6.79 9.38
C THR A 358 22.78 -6.91 10.51
N ASN A 359 23.98 -7.44 10.23
CA ASN A 359 25.05 -7.62 11.21
C ASN A 359 25.71 -6.28 11.54
N LYS A 360 25.96 -6.04 12.85
CA LYS A 360 26.64 -4.81 13.31
C LYS A 360 28.09 -4.70 12.83
N ASP A 361 28.80 -5.82 12.61
CA ASP A 361 30.17 -5.76 12.09
C ASP A 361 30.17 -5.39 10.59
N TYR A 362 29.16 -5.83 9.83
CA TYR A 362 28.97 -5.35 8.46
C TYR A 362 28.65 -3.85 8.43
N ALA A 363 27.81 -3.37 9.35
CA ALA A 363 27.54 -1.94 9.52
C ALA A 363 28.80 -1.13 9.85
N LYS A 364 29.71 -1.63 10.69
CA LYS A 364 31.03 -1.00 10.96
C LYS A 364 31.87 -0.91 9.69
N LYS A 365 31.87 -1.97 8.87
CA LYS A 365 32.59 -1.98 7.59
C LYS A 365 32.02 -0.94 6.61
N ILE A 366 30.69 -0.84 6.50
CA ILE A 366 30.04 0.22 5.70
C ILE A 366 30.48 1.58 6.22
N ASN A 367 30.37 1.81 7.54
CA ASN A 367 30.72 3.08 8.16
C ASN A 367 32.16 3.51 7.90
N SER A 368 33.12 2.57 7.90
CA SER A 368 34.53 2.86 7.61
C SER A 368 34.80 3.37 6.19
N ASN A 369 33.85 3.19 5.29
CA ASN A 369 33.95 3.65 3.89
C ASN A 369 33.21 4.99 3.66
N ILE A 370 32.51 5.51 4.67
CA ILE A 370 31.74 6.75 4.57
C ILE A 370 32.57 7.92 5.08
N SER A 371 32.69 8.97 4.27
CA SER A 371 33.27 10.26 4.66
C SER A 371 32.19 11.32 4.58
N ILE A 372 31.73 11.84 5.73
CA ILE A 372 30.67 12.85 5.79
C ILE A 372 31.08 14.07 4.96
N GLY A 373 30.16 14.56 4.12
CA GLY A 373 30.40 15.68 3.22
C GLY A 373 31.07 15.31 1.88
N ILE A 374 31.44 14.04 1.69
CA ILE A 374 32.01 13.54 0.44
C ILE A 374 31.06 12.50 -0.16
N SER A 375 30.59 12.75 -1.37
CA SER A 375 29.70 11.79 -2.07
C SER A 375 30.52 10.74 -2.80
N THR A 376 30.36 9.47 -2.41
CA THR A 376 30.93 8.33 -3.13
C THR A 376 30.13 8.10 -4.42
N PRO A 377 30.76 8.02 -5.61
CA PRO A 377 30.05 7.67 -6.84
C PRO A 377 29.33 6.32 -6.68
N SER A 378 28.05 6.25 -7.10
CA SER A 378 27.27 5.00 -6.98
C SER A 378 27.90 3.81 -7.72
N SER A 379 28.69 4.08 -8.77
CA SER A 379 29.46 3.06 -9.52
C SER A 379 30.58 2.41 -8.69
N GLU A 380 31.02 3.04 -7.61
CA GLU A 380 32.05 2.51 -6.70
C GLU A 380 31.44 1.72 -5.54
N ILE A 381 30.15 1.89 -5.30
CA ILE A 381 29.39 1.14 -4.28
C ILE A 381 28.81 -0.10 -4.95
N LEU A 382 29.56 -1.19 -4.94
CA LEU A 382 29.10 -2.46 -5.49
C LEU A 382 28.18 -3.19 -4.50
N PRO A 383 27.14 -3.86 -5.03
CA PRO A 383 26.73 -3.98 -6.43
C PRO A 383 25.54 -3.08 -6.80
N GLY A 384 25.67 -2.15 -7.71
CA GLY A 384 24.57 -1.56 -8.44
C GLY A 384 24.55 -0.03 -8.50
N ALA A 385 24.44 0.49 -9.74
CA ALA A 385 24.20 1.90 -10.03
C ALA A 385 22.69 2.17 -10.04
N PHE A 386 22.26 3.31 -9.52
CA PHE A 386 20.84 3.72 -9.47
C PHE A 386 20.54 4.80 -10.52
N LEU A 387 19.34 4.70 -11.11
CA LEU A 387 18.68 5.79 -11.82
C LEU A 387 17.36 6.08 -11.10
N ASP A 388 17.17 7.34 -10.71
CA ASP A 388 15.97 7.80 -10.03
C ASP A 388 14.82 8.01 -11.02
N ASN A 389 13.71 7.31 -10.81
CA ASN A 389 12.39 7.70 -11.29
C ASN A 389 11.37 7.38 -10.19
N GLU A 390 10.54 8.37 -9.81
CA GLU A 390 9.73 8.29 -8.61
C GLU A 390 8.24 8.17 -8.93
N SER A 391 7.58 7.20 -8.30
CA SER A 391 6.13 7.03 -8.27
C SER A 391 5.66 6.82 -6.83
N PHE A 392 4.44 7.34 -6.48
CA PHE A 392 3.91 7.35 -5.11
C PHE A 392 2.67 6.47 -5.01
N GLU A 393 2.82 5.16 -4.74
CA GLU A 393 1.64 4.28 -4.81
C GLU A 393 1.68 3.13 -3.79
N THR A 394 1.01 3.32 -2.66
CA THR A 394 0.77 2.31 -1.61
C THR A 394 -0.19 2.92 -0.58
N THR A 395 -0.78 2.15 0.32
CA THR A 395 -1.45 2.68 1.50
C THR A 395 -0.96 1.98 2.76
N HIS A 396 -0.93 2.74 3.84
CA HIS A 396 -0.56 2.26 5.17
C HIS A 396 -1.65 2.61 6.18
N TYR A 397 -1.84 1.73 7.18
CA TYR A 397 -2.67 2.01 8.35
C TYR A 397 -2.07 1.40 9.62
N SER A 398 -2.27 2.10 10.73
CA SER A 398 -1.83 1.70 12.06
C SER A 398 -2.99 1.72 13.04
N ILE A 399 -3.04 0.73 13.93
CA ILE A 399 -4.09 0.58 14.93
C ILE A 399 -3.48 0.16 16.26
N VAL A 400 -3.98 0.77 17.32
CA VAL A 400 -3.72 0.38 18.71
C VAL A 400 -5.07 0.26 19.41
N ASP A 401 -5.35 -0.85 20.09
CA ASP A 401 -6.56 -0.98 20.89
C ASP A 401 -6.33 -0.69 22.39
N SER A 402 -7.41 -0.67 23.15
CA SER A 402 -7.37 -0.41 24.60
C SER A 402 -6.63 -1.46 25.44
N LYS A 403 -6.30 -2.61 24.85
CA LYS A 403 -5.54 -3.69 25.49
C LYS A 403 -4.05 -3.64 25.14
N GLY A 404 -3.64 -2.68 24.29
CA GLY A 404 -2.28 -2.54 23.81
C GLY A 404 -1.90 -3.47 22.66
N ASN A 405 -2.87 -4.10 21.98
CA ASN A 405 -2.59 -4.80 20.73
C ASN A 405 -2.29 -3.78 19.63
N VAL A 406 -1.31 -4.07 18.79
CA VAL A 406 -0.86 -3.17 17.74
C VAL A 406 -0.88 -3.87 16.40
N VAL A 407 -1.37 -3.15 15.39
CA VAL A 407 -1.28 -3.54 13.97
C VAL A 407 -0.62 -2.43 13.17
N SER A 408 0.39 -2.78 12.40
CA SER A 408 1.03 -1.95 11.39
C SER A 408 0.90 -2.66 10.05
N SER A 409 0.16 -2.11 9.10
CA SER A 409 -0.16 -2.78 7.84
C SER A 409 0.07 -1.88 6.65
N THR A 410 0.79 -2.42 5.66
CA THR A 410 1.04 -1.76 4.38
C THR A 410 0.63 -2.70 3.26
N TYR A 411 -0.27 -2.25 2.37
CA TYR A 411 -0.73 -3.05 1.25
C TYR A 411 -0.98 -2.19 0.00
N THR A 412 -1.04 -2.81 -1.17
CA THR A 412 -0.90 -2.08 -2.42
C THR A 412 -1.55 -2.80 -3.61
N LEU A 413 -1.69 -2.08 -4.69
CA LEU A 413 -1.89 -2.58 -6.07
C LEU A 413 -0.61 -2.42 -6.91
N ASN A 414 0.51 -2.05 -6.31
CA ASN A 414 1.76 -1.55 -6.83
C ASN A 414 1.66 -0.10 -7.31
N SER A 415 1.07 0.24 -8.42
CA SER A 415 0.84 1.64 -8.82
C SER A 415 -0.62 2.09 -8.65
N SER A 416 -0.89 3.42 -8.71
CA SER A 416 -2.25 3.95 -8.63
C SER A 416 -3.17 3.25 -9.62
N PHE A 417 -4.26 2.69 -9.08
CA PHE A 417 -5.22 1.89 -9.84
C PHE A 417 -4.59 0.63 -10.48
N GLY A 418 -3.51 0.10 -9.91
CA GLY A 418 -2.88 -1.16 -10.30
C GLY A 418 -2.58 -1.27 -11.79
N SER A 419 -3.00 -2.37 -12.41
CA SER A 419 -2.88 -2.60 -13.85
C SER A 419 -3.87 -1.80 -14.71
N GLY A 420 -4.81 -1.08 -14.08
CA GLY A 420 -5.90 -0.39 -14.75
C GLY A 420 -7.08 -1.30 -15.15
N VAL A 421 -6.99 -2.60 -14.88
CA VAL A 421 -8.01 -3.59 -15.22
C VAL A 421 -8.95 -3.80 -14.04
N VAL A 422 -10.24 -3.62 -14.25
CA VAL A 422 -11.30 -4.14 -13.36
C VAL A 422 -11.89 -5.39 -13.99
N ILE A 423 -11.94 -6.48 -13.25
CA ILE A 423 -12.59 -7.72 -13.68
C ILE A 423 -14.11 -7.49 -13.78
N GLU A 424 -14.67 -7.71 -14.97
CA GLU A 424 -16.06 -7.40 -15.28
C GLU A 424 -17.04 -8.12 -14.33
N GLY A 425 -18.03 -7.38 -13.84
CA GLY A 425 -19.06 -7.88 -12.93
C GLY A 425 -18.56 -8.31 -11.54
N THR A 426 -17.33 -7.88 -11.15
CA THR A 426 -16.78 -8.10 -9.79
C THR A 426 -16.41 -6.81 -9.09
N GLY A 427 -16.13 -5.73 -9.84
CA GLY A 427 -15.60 -4.49 -9.29
C GLY A 427 -14.16 -4.60 -8.77
N ILE A 428 -13.47 -5.73 -8.94
CA ILE A 428 -12.10 -5.96 -8.46
C ILE A 428 -11.11 -5.28 -9.39
N LEU A 429 -10.42 -4.27 -8.89
CA LEU A 429 -9.30 -3.64 -9.57
C LEU A 429 -8.03 -4.48 -9.33
N MET A 430 -7.37 -4.90 -10.41
CA MET A 430 -6.21 -5.78 -10.38
C MET A 430 -4.90 -5.02 -10.18
N ASN A 431 -4.00 -5.63 -9.45
CA ASN A 431 -2.64 -5.14 -9.24
C ASN A 431 -1.79 -5.18 -10.52
N ASN A 432 -0.66 -4.47 -10.50
CA ASN A 432 0.41 -4.60 -11.50
C ASN A 432 1.74 -4.98 -10.82
N GLU A 433 1.67 -5.93 -9.92
CA GLU A 433 2.76 -6.31 -9.03
C GLU A 433 3.85 -7.13 -9.71
N MET A 434 3.58 -7.65 -10.93
CA MET A 434 4.59 -8.34 -11.72
C MET A 434 5.76 -7.42 -12.13
N ASP A 435 5.55 -6.09 -12.12
CA ASP A 435 6.59 -5.10 -12.37
C ASP A 435 7.68 -5.04 -11.28
N ASP A 436 7.36 -5.49 -10.07
CA ASP A 436 8.32 -5.51 -8.96
C ASP A 436 9.35 -6.64 -9.04
N PHE A 437 9.18 -7.58 -9.98
CA PHE A 437 10.24 -8.51 -10.34
C PHE A 437 11.33 -7.85 -11.19
N ALA A 438 12.51 -8.48 -11.25
CA ALA A 438 13.52 -8.18 -12.24
C ALA A 438 13.06 -8.71 -13.60
N ALA A 439 12.42 -7.86 -14.40
CA ALA A 439 11.87 -8.23 -15.71
C ALA A 439 12.98 -8.56 -16.73
N ALA A 440 14.16 -7.96 -16.58
CA ALA A 440 15.39 -8.29 -17.30
C ALA A 440 16.62 -7.81 -16.52
N PRO A 441 17.79 -8.45 -16.66
CA PRO A 441 19.03 -7.99 -16.04
C PRO A 441 19.38 -6.56 -16.43
N GLY A 442 19.63 -5.69 -15.43
CA GLY A 442 20.02 -4.30 -15.64
C GLY A 442 18.90 -3.37 -16.08
N ILE A 443 17.66 -3.86 -16.19
CA ILE A 443 16.48 -3.03 -16.47
C ILE A 443 15.79 -2.68 -15.15
N PRO A 444 15.65 -1.38 -14.82
CA PRO A 444 14.91 -0.98 -13.62
C PRO A 444 13.41 -1.18 -13.83
N ASN A 445 12.69 -1.45 -12.73
CA ASN A 445 11.22 -1.42 -12.72
C ASN A 445 10.70 0.02 -12.78
N GLN A 446 9.37 0.23 -12.74
CA GLN A 446 8.76 1.57 -12.78
C GLN A 446 9.21 2.50 -11.63
N PHE A 447 9.78 1.97 -10.56
CA PHE A 447 10.31 2.71 -9.41
C PHE A 447 11.82 2.97 -9.49
N GLY A 448 12.45 2.69 -10.62
CA GLY A 448 13.90 2.82 -10.79
C GLY A 448 14.73 1.75 -10.05
N LEU A 449 14.09 0.73 -9.48
CA LEU A 449 14.77 -0.30 -8.70
C LEU A 449 15.31 -1.39 -9.61
N LEU A 450 16.61 -1.66 -9.48
CA LEU A 450 17.27 -2.79 -10.12
C LEU A 450 17.05 -4.06 -9.31
N GLY A 451 16.98 -5.17 -10.01
CA GLY A 451 16.95 -6.51 -9.43
C GLY A 451 17.97 -7.44 -10.09
N SER A 452 18.20 -8.56 -9.44
CA SER A 452 19.07 -9.64 -9.90
C SER A 452 18.29 -10.95 -9.98
N GLU A 453 19.01 -12.05 -10.20
CA GLU A 453 18.49 -13.42 -10.13
C GLU A 453 17.70 -13.70 -8.84
N ALA A 454 18.07 -13.06 -7.72
CA ALA A 454 17.33 -13.18 -6.46
C ALA A 454 15.85 -12.77 -6.59
N ASN A 455 15.54 -11.84 -7.51
CA ASN A 455 14.20 -11.33 -7.75
C ASN A 455 13.71 -11.59 -9.19
N GLU A 456 14.23 -12.58 -9.91
CA GLU A 456 13.72 -12.99 -11.22
C GLU A 456 12.29 -13.56 -11.12
N ILE A 457 11.56 -13.52 -12.24
CA ILE A 457 10.20 -14.08 -12.33
C ILE A 457 10.29 -15.59 -12.34
N LEU A 458 9.66 -16.24 -11.35
CA LEU A 458 9.46 -17.69 -11.29
C LEU A 458 8.01 -18.02 -10.93
N PRO A 459 7.43 -19.11 -11.45
CA PRO A 459 6.08 -19.54 -11.11
C PRO A 459 5.84 -19.66 -9.60
N GLY A 460 4.83 -18.97 -9.09
CA GLY A 460 4.45 -18.99 -7.67
C GLY A 460 5.31 -18.16 -6.72
N LYS A 461 6.39 -17.54 -7.21
CA LYS A 461 7.29 -16.65 -6.45
C LYS A 461 6.61 -15.31 -6.14
N ARG A 462 6.97 -14.70 -5.03
CA ARG A 462 6.55 -13.34 -4.65
C ARG A 462 7.57 -12.31 -5.12
N PRO A 463 7.14 -11.18 -5.70
CA PRO A 463 8.06 -10.10 -6.06
C PRO A 463 8.59 -9.38 -4.82
N LEU A 464 9.84 -8.91 -4.92
CA LEU A 464 10.47 -8.11 -3.90
C LEU A 464 9.70 -6.81 -3.65
N SER A 465 9.51 -6.47 -2.38
CA SER A 465 8.78 -5.27 -1.94
C SER A 465 9.67 -4.28 -1.19
N SER A 466 9.20 -3.02 -1.09
CA SER A 466 9.77 -1.99 -0.20
C SER A 466 8.82 -1.64 0.96
N MET A 467 7.67 -2.28 1.10
CA MET A 467 6.70 -2.01 2.16
C MET A 467 7.29 -2.32 3.54
N THR A 468 7.24 -1.35 4.46
CA THR A 468 7.97 -1.38 5.73
C THR A 468 7.05 -1.10 6.92
N PRO A 469 6.01 -1.93 7.16
CA PRO A 469 5.23 -1.79 8.38
C PRO A 469 6.15 -2.04 9.58
N THR A 470 6.13 -1.13 10.57
CA THR A 470 7.08 -1.14 11.68
C THR A 470 6.39 -0.78 13.00
N ILE A 471 6.72 -1.52 14.06
CA ILE A 471 6.33 -1.26 15.44
C ILE A 471 7.61 -1.02 16.23
N VAL A 472 7.62 0.00 17.06
CA VAL A 472 8.76 0.34 17.94
C VAL A 472 8.32 0.23 19.39
N MET A 473 9.03 -0.61 20.14
CA MET A 473 8.80 -0.83 21.57
C MET A 473 9.94 -0.20 22.39
N LYS A 474 9.61 0.36 23.55
CA LYS A 474 10.59 0.88 24.52
C LYS A 474 10.17 0.44 25.92
N ASN A 475 11.07 -0.15 26.67
CA ASN A 475 10.80 -0.69 28.01
C ASN A 475 9.64 -1.70 28.05
N ASN A 476 9.49 -2.52 27.00
CA ASN A 476 8.37 -3.47 26.80
C ASN A 476 6.98 -2.83 26.59
N GLU A 477 6.90 -1.53 26.34
CA GLU A 477 5.68 -0.81 26.03
C GLU A 477 5.73 -0.30 24.58
N LEU A 478 4.57 -0.12 23.96
CA LEU A 478 4.52 0.52 22.64
C LEU A 478 5.05 1.94 22.74
N PHE A 479 6.07 2.25 21.94
CA PHE A 479 6.56 3.61 21.82
C PHE A 479 5.85 4.32 20.66
N PHE A 480 5.90 3.74 19.47
CA PHE A 480 5.11 4.16 18.31
C PHE A 480 5.00 3.05 17.27
N THR A 481 4.10 3.24 16.29
CA THR A 481 3.99 2.42 15.09
C THR A 481 4.00 3.32 13.87
N THR A 482 4.64 2.88 12.79
CA THR A 482 4.83 3.67 11.58
C THR A 482 4.86 2.82 10.32
N GLY A 483 4.60 3.47 9.21
CA GLY A 483 4.74 2.96 7.86
C GLY A 483 4.40 4.08 6.87
N SER A 484 4.65 3.87 5.61
CA SER A 484 4.47 4.91 4.59
C SER A 484 3.96 4.32 3.27
N PRO A 485 3.17 5.04 2.49
CA PRO A 485 3.09 4.86 1.05
C PRO A 485 4.37 5.39 0.39
N GLY A 486 4.63 5.04 -0.90
CA GLY A 486 5.67 5.73 -1.66
C GLY A 486 6.63 4.85 -2.46
N GLY A 487 6.30 3.61 -2.79
CA GLY A 487 7.17 2.74 -3.58
C GLY A 487 8.57 2.61 -2.98
N SER A 488 9.61 2.96 -3.75
CA SER A 488 11.01 2.91 -3.28
C SER A 488 11.31 3.84 -2.09
N ARG A 489 10.55 4.92 -1.89
CA ARG A 489 10.72 5.88 -0.79
C ARG A 489 10.14 5.43 0.54
N ILE A 490 9.36 4.35 0.60
CA ILE A 490 8.79 3.85 1.85
C ILE A 490 9.87 3.65 2.90
N ILE A 491 10.99 3.03 2.51
CA ILE A 491 12.09 2.70 3.42
C ILE A 491 12.70 3.97 4.02
N SER A 492 12.99 4.97 3.18
CA SER A 492 13.58 6.24 3.65
C SER A 492 12.62 7.06 4.51
N ALA A 493 11.31 7.06 4.19
CA ALA A 493 10.30 7.74 4.99
C ALA A 493 10.15 7.10 6.38
N VAL A 494 10.09 5.77 6.46
CA VAL A 494 10.04 5.05 7.74
C VAL A 494 11.33 5.24 8.53
N LEU A 495 12.50 5.19 7.88
CA LEU A 495 13.78 5.47 8.51
C LEU A 495 13.80 6.86 9.16
N GLN A 496 13.43 7.90 8.39
CA GLN A 496 13.41 9.28 8.89
C GLN A 496 12.42 9.45 10.04
N SER A 497 11.23 8.83 9.98
CA SER A 497 10.28 8.83 11.12
C SER A 497 10.91 8.24 12.39
N ILE A 498 11.66 7.15 12.27
CA ILE A 498 12.37 6.53 13.41
C ILE A 498 13.45 7.47 13.95
N LEU A 499 14.27 8.06 13.07
CA LEU A 499 15.35 8.98 13.47
C LEU A 499 14.80 10.26 14.09
N ASN A 500 13.74 10.84 13.51
CA ASN A 500 13.12 12.05 14.03
C ASN A 500 12.63 11.86 15.47
N ILE A 501 11.96 10.75 15.76
CA ILE A 501 11.44 10.47 17.11
C ILE A 501 12.57 10.07 18.07
N ILE A 502 13.47 9.16 17.66
CA ILE A 502 14.45 8.58 18.59
C ILE A 502 15.71 9.45 18.75
N ASP A 503 16.24 10.01 17.65
CA ASP A 503 17.48 10.77 17.68
C ASP A 503 17.26 12.27 17.90
N PHE A 504 16.17 12.82 17.36
CA PHE A 504 15.91 14.26 17.45
C PHE A 504 14.83 14.62 18.47
N ASP A 505 14.25 13.64 19.18
CA ASP A 505 13.17 13.82 20.18
C ASP A 505 11.97 14.61 19.65
N MET A 506 11.70 14.50 18.35
CA MET A 506 10.54 15.13 17.71
C MET A 506 9.25 14.45 18.12
N ASP A 507 8.20 15.22 18.31
CA ASP A 507 6.85 14.69 18.47
C ASP A 507 6.25 14.21 17.12
N LEU A 508 5.01 13.71 17.13
CA LEU A 508 4.36 13.19 15.93
C LEU A 508 4.05 14.30 14.91
N GLU A 509 3.78 15.53 15.35
CA GLU A 509 3.50 16.66 14.47
C GLU A 509 4.76 17.08 13.73
N GLU A 510 5.83 17.27 14.48
CA GLU A 510 7.15 17.62 13.93
C GLU A 510 7.68 16.53 13.00
N THR A 511 7.45 15.25 13.34
CA THR A 511 7.90 14.11 12.53
C THR A 511 7.18 14.01 11.18
N THR A 512 5.93 14.46 11.08
CA THR A 512 5.07 14.31 9.90
C THR A 512 4.87 15.60 9.11
N SER A 513 5.42 16.72 9.57
CA SER A 513 5.41 18.03 8.90
C SER A 513 6.59 18.19 7.96
#